data_a64a43f48e56910f1eaa4b1db46f1f8f
#
_entry.id   a64a43f48e56910f1eaa4b1db46f1f8f
#
_cell.length_a   1.000
_cell.length_b   1.000
_cell.length_c   1.000
_cell.angle_alpha   90.00
_cell.angle_beta   90.00
_cell.angle_gamma   90.00
#
_symmetry.space_group_name_H-M   'P 1'
#
loop_
_entity.id
_entity.type
_entity.pdbx_description
1 polymer ?
#
loop_
_entity_poly.entity_id
_entity_poly.type
_entity_poly.pdbx_seq_one_letter_code
_entity_poly.pdbx_strand_id
1 'polypeptide(L)'
;MLENNLASIIILNYNGGNTIIDCIDSIFNFTKNDFELILIDNNSKDKSHLECKKNHDEIILIENHENLGLAARNIGIEKAKGEYIVLLDSDTIVEKEWISKFLESYNDHGEGLFQPKLIDANDHTIINSAGNLINLFGQAFSRGKGQKDTGQFNNFQKISYTSGACTFTSKLIV
;
A
#
# COMPACT_ATOMS: atom_id res chain seq x y z
N MET A 1 21.75 -16.49 -8.71
CA MET A 1 21.08 -15.31 -9.26
C MET A 1 20.82 -14.40 -8.09
N LEU A 2 21.19 -13.12 -8.14
CA LEU A 2 20.79 -12.16 -7.11
C LEU A 2 19.26 -12.06 -7.20
N GLU A 3 18.56 -12.45 -6.16
CA GLU A 3 17.11 -12.24 -6.05
C GLU A 3 16.86 -10.74 -6.19
N ASN A 4 16.13 -10.37 -7.21
CA ASN A 4 15.79 -8.97 -7.46
C ASN A 4 14.59 -8.63 -6.56
N ASN A 5 14.87 -8.28 -5.30
CA ASN A 5 13.83 -7.93 -4.29
C ASN A 5 13.23 -6.54 -4.54
N LEU A 6 13.18 -6.08 -5.79
CA LEU A 6 12.58 -4.80 -6.16
C LEU A 6 11.07 -4.81 -5.93
N ALA A 7 10.58 -3.86 -5.15
CA ALA A 7 9.16 -3.63 -4.94
C ALA A 7 8.64 -2.47 -5.81
N SER A 8 7.56 -2.68 -6.55
CA SER A 8 6.84 -1.61 -7.25
C SER A 8 5.70 -1.12 -6.34
N ILE A 9 5.85 0.07 -5.79
CA ILE A 9 4.85 0.73 -4.96
C ILE A 9 3.94 1.54 -5.88
N ILE A 10 2.65 1.19 -5.91
CA ILE A 10 1.65 1.80 -6.79
C ILE A 10 0.67 2.59 -5.94
N ILE A 11 0.59 3.89 -6.18
CA ILE A 11 -0.31 4.81 -5.49
C ILE A 11 -1.23 5.45 -6.51
N LEU A 12 -2.53 5.45 -6.19
CA LEU A 12 -3.54 6.15 -6.96
C LEU A 12 -3.90 7.46 -6.26
N ASN A 13 -3.70 8.58 -6.94
CA ASN A 13 -4.04 9.90 -6.46
C ASN A 13 -5.30 10.46 -7.15
N TYR A 14 -6.19 11.05 -6.37
CA TYR A 14 -7.28 11.89 -6.87
C TYR A 14 -7.57 13.01 -5.85
N ASN A 15 -7.07 14.22 -6.11
CA ASN A 15 -7.19 15.39 -5.26
C ASN A 15 -6.70 15.12 -3.82
N GLY A 16 -5.53 14.49 -3.68
CA GLY A 16 -5.01 14.04 -2.39
C GLY A 16 -4.46 15.17 -1.51
N GLY A 17 -4.22 16.38 -2.06
CA GLY A 17 -3.72 17.50 -1.29
C GLY A 17 -2.44 17.18 -0.53
N ASN A 18 -2.39 17.53 0.75
CA ASN A 18 -1.22 17.26 1.59
C ASN A 18 -1.09 15.78 1.97
N THR A 19 -2.18 15.02 1.99
CA THR A 19 -2.12 13.62 2.43
C THR A 19 -1.29 12.75 1.51
N ILE A 20 -1.32 12.98 0.19
CA ILE A 20 -0.46 12.25 -0.76
C ILE A 20 1.01 12.66 -0.61
N ILE A 21 1.31 13.91 -0.28
CA ILE A 21 2.67 14.39 -0.04
C ILE A 21 3.24 13.69 1.19
N ASP A 22 2.50 13.69 2.31
CA ASP A 22 2.89 13.02 3.56
C ASP A 22 3.09 11.50 3.35
N CYS A 23 2.20 10.86 2.57
CA CYS A 23 2.31 9.46 2.21
C CYS A 23 3.64 9.18 1.48
N ILE A 24 3.91 9.91 0.41
CA ILE A 24 5.12 9.75 -0.41
C ILE A 24 6.39 10.06 0.39
N ASP A 25 6.40 11.14 1.15
CA ASP A 25 7.53 11.49 2.02
C ASP A 25 7.83 10.37 3.02
N SER A 26 6.79 9.74 3.58
CA SER A 26 6.97 8.58 4.48
C SER A 26 7.64 7.40 3.78
N ILE A 27 7.32 7.13 2.51
CA ILE A 27 7.92 6.05 1.74
C ILE A 27 9.41 6.31 1.54
N PHE A 28 9.79 7.48 1.04
CA PHE A 28 11.19 7.84 0.83
C PHE A 28 12.00 7.88 2.14
N ASN A 29 11.40 8.30 3.23
CA ASN A 29 12.06 8.38 4.53
C ASN A 29 12.26 7.01 5.21
N PHE A 30 11.33 6.06 5.02
CA PHE A 30 11.28 4.83 5.83
C PHE A 30 11.52 3.54 5.04
N THR A 31 11.60 3.61 3.69
CA THR A 31 11.89 2.44 2.86
C THR A 31 13.38 2.38 2.56
N LYS A 32 14.03 1.29 3.01
CA LYS A 32 15.46 1.05 2.77
C LYS A 32 15.72 -0.01 1.69
N ASN A 33 14.70 -0.78 1.35
CA ASN A 33 14.75 -1.79 0.29
C ASN A 33 14.73 -1.10 -1.08
N ASP A 34 15.22 -1.77 -2.10
CA ASP A 34 15.09 -1.29 -3.47
C ASP A 34 13.62 -1.22 -3.88
N PHE A 35 13.18 -0.06 -4.32
CA PHE A 35 11.82 0.15 -4.81
C PHE A 35 11.76 1.10 -5.99
N GLU A 36 10.71 0.99 -6.78
CA GLU A 36 10.22 2.03 -7.65
C GLU A 36 8.85 2.52 -7.17
N LEU A 37 8.57 3.81 -7.32
CA LEU A 37 7.28 4.39 -6.95
C LEU A 37 6.56 4.86 -8.21
N ILE A 38 5.38 4.29 -8.45
CA ILE A 38 4.48 4.61 -9.56
C ILE A 38 3.29 5.37 -8.98
N LEU A 39 3.25 6.67 -9.26
CA LEU A 39 2.15 7.55 -8.88
C LEU A 39 1.21 7.72 -10.07
N ILE A 40 -0.03 7.29 -9.93
CA ILE A 40 -1.06 7.44 -10.95
C ILE A 40 -1.97 8.58 -10.53
N ASP A 41 -1.95 9.68 -11.27
CA ASP A 41 -2.88 10.77 -11.07
C ASP A 41 -4.16 10.55 -11.88
N ASN A 42 -5.27 10.50 -11.19
CA ASN A 42 -6.58 10.19 -11.78
C ASN A 42 -7.35 11.45 -12.17
N ASN A 43 -6.67 12.39 -12.87
CA ASN A 43 -7.18 13.69 -13.30
C ASN A 43 -7.48 14.64 -12.13
N SER A 44 -6.54 14.79 -11.20
CA SER A 44 -6.64 15.72 -10.08
C SER A 44 -6.66 17.18 -10.53
N LYS A 45 -7.34 18.03 -9.77
CA LYS A 45 -7.41 19.49 -10.00
C LYS A 45 -6.50 20.28 -9.05
N ASP A 46 -6.08 19.67 -7.95
CA ASP A 46 -5.27 20.29 -6.89
C ASP A 46 -3.76 20.32 -7.18
N LYS A 47 -3.32 19.62 -8.25
CA LYS A 47 -1.91 19.50 -8.67
C LYS A 47 -0.97 18.88 -7.62
N SER A 48 -1.49 18.21 -6.60
CA SER A 48 -0.70 17.55 -5.56
C SER A 48 0.32 16.55 -6.13
N HIS A 49 -0.04 15.81 -7.18
CA HIS A 49 0.84 14.89 -7.90
C HIS A 49 2.09 15.57 -8.50
N LEU A 50 1.96 16.81 -8.98
CA LEU A 50 3.08 17.58 -9.53
C LEU A 50 4.04 18.04 -8.43
N GLU A 51 3.52 18.37 -7.25
CA GLU A 51 4.34 18.70 -6.08
C GLU A 51 5.11 17.47 -5.60
N CYS A 52 4.47 16.31 -5.52
CA CYS A 52 5.15 15.05 -5.22
C CYS A 52 6.30 14.76 -6.19
N LYS A 53 6.04 14.89 -7.50
CA LYS A 53 7.06 14.68 -8.54
C LYS A 53 8.20 15.69 -8.46
N LYS A 54 7.92 16.93 -8.07
CA LYS A 54 8.93 17.97 -7.88
C LYS A 54 9.84 17.70 -6.67
N ASN A 55 9.26 17.15 -5.58
CA ASN A 55 10.00 16.84 -4.37
C ASN A 55 10.83 15.57 -4.51
N HIS A 56 10.35 14.60 -5.31
CA HIS A 56 10.97 13.30 -5.54
C HIS A 56 10.98 13.01 -7.04
N ASP A 57 12.09 13.29 -7.70
CA ASP A 57 12.25 13.17 -9.16
C ASP A 57 12.30 11.73 -9.66
N GLU A 58 12.52 10.77 -8.76
CA GLU A 58 12.52 9.33 -9.05
C GLU A 58 11.09 8.77 -9.28
N ILE A 59 10.03 9.48 -8.87
CA ILE A 59 8.65 9.03 -9.05
C ILE A 59 8.33 8.83 -10.53
N ILE A 60 7.79 7.67 -10.87
CA ILE A 60 7.19 7.41 -12.18
C ILE A 60 5.76 7.94 -12.14
N LEU A 61 5.56 9.16 -12.67
CA LEU A 61 4.23 9.80 -12.71
C LEU A 61 3.49 9.38 -13.98
N ILE A 62 2.23 8.95 -13.80
CA ILE A 62 1.28 8.65 -14.88
C ILE A 62 0.04 9.52 -14.67
N GLU A 63 -0.29 10.35 -15.64
CA GLU A 63 -1.43 11.25 -15.58
C GLU A 63 -2.56 10.73 -16.48
N ASN A 64 -3.71 10.42 -15.90
CA ASN A 64 -4.91 10.03 -16.64
C ASN A 64 -5.69 11.27 -17.09
N HIS A 65 -6.30 11.20 -18.25
CA HIS A 65 -7.15 12.28 -18.79
C HIS A 65 -8.53 12.35 -18.14
N GLU A 66 -8.94 11.26 -17.47
CA GLU A 66 -10.22 11.15 -16.74
C GLU A 66 -10.04 10.30 -15.48
N ASN A 67 -11.01 10.39 -14.56
CA ASN A 67 -11.00 9.57 -13.34
C ASN A 67 -11.54 8.17 -13.64
N LEU A 68 -10.66 7.20 -13.71
CA LEU A 68 -10.96 5.78 -13.95
C LEU A 68 -11.32 5.00 -12.67
N GLY A 69 -11.45 5.68 -11.52
CA GLY A 69 -11.64 5.03 -10.23
C GLY A 69 -10.48 4.10 -9.88
N LEU A 70 -10.75 3.07 -9.09
CA LEU A 70 -9.73 2.11 -8.65
C LEU A 70 -9.11 1.29 -9.79
N ALA A 71 -9.80 1.18 -10.94
CA ALA A 71 -9.28 0.45 -12.10
C ALA A 71 -7.99 1.06 -12.66
N ALA A 72 -7.73 2.35 -12.39
CA ALA A 72 -6.47 2.99 -12.76
C ALA A 72 -5.23 2.32 -12.18
N ARG A 73 -5.34 1.59 -11.05
CA ARG A 73 -4.23 0.81 -10.47
C ARG A 73 -3.66 -0.23 -11.44
N ASN A 74 -4.50 -0.78 -12.32
CA ASN A 74 -4.05 -1.76 -13.33
C ASN A 74 -2.98 -1.18 -14.25
N ILE A 75 -3.06 0.13 -14.57
CA ILE A 75 -2.04 0.82 -15.37
C ILE A 75 -0.67 0.78 -14.66
N GLY A 76 -0.67 0.97 -13.34
CA GLY A 76 0.54 0.87 -12.54
C GLY A 76 1.08 -0.56 -12.49
N ILE A 77 0.22 -1.55 -12.31
CA ILE A 77 0.60 -2.97 -12.28
C ILE A 77 1.26 -3.37 -13.62
N GLU A 78 0.71 -2.95 -14.75
CA GLU A 78 1.28 -3.22 -16.07
C GLU A 78 2.65 -2.56 -16.27
N LYS A 79 2.88 -1.38 -15.69
CA LYS A 79 4.14 -0.63 -15.77
C LYS A 79 5.19 -1.10 -14.78
N ALA A 80 4.79 -1.78 -13.72
CA ALA A 80 5.66 -2.24 -12.65
C ALA A 80 6.79 -3.14 -13.17
N LYS A 81 8.01 -2.92 -12.69
CA LYS A 81 9.21 -3.70 -13.03
C LYS A 81 9.64 -4.62 -11.89
N GLY A 82 9.14 -4.33 -10.67
CA GLY A 82 9.46 -5.10 -9.49
C GLY A 82 8.88 -6.51 -9.52
N GLU A 83 9.51 -7.40 -8.80
CA GLU A 83 9.03 -8.76 -8.54
C GLU A 83 7.83 -8.73 -7.58
N TYR A 84 7.80 -7.73 -6.71
CA TYR A 84 6.74 -7.52 -5.73
C TYR A 84 5.93 -6.28 -6.06
N ILE A 85 4.62 -6.37 -5.85
CA ILE A 85 3.66 -5.29 -6.05
C ILE A 85 3.11 -4.85 -4.70
N VAL A 86 3.15 -3.56 -4.44
CA VAL A 86 2.50 -2.95 -3.29
C VAL A 86 1.44 -1.96 -3.77
N LEU A 87 0.17 -2.25 -3.50
CA LEU A 87 -0.91 -1.30 -3.69
C LEU A 87 -1.09 -0.52 -2.40
N LEU A 88 -0.93 0.79 -2.45
CA LEU A 88 -0.99 1.67 -1.28
C LEU A 88 -1.98 2.81 -1.54
N ASP A 89 -2.86 3.11 -0.57
CA ASP A 89 -3.73 4.29 -0.63
C ASP A 89 -2.93 5.57 -0.36
N SER A 90 -3.34 6.65 -1.00
CA SER A 90 -2.67 7.96 -0.96
C SER A 90 -2.74 8.69 0.38
N ASP A 91 -3.48 8.15 1.34
CA ASP A 91 -3.64 8.67 2.71
C ASP A 91 -3.01 7.76 3.78
N THR A 92 -2.13 6.88 3.36
CA THR A 92 -1.45 5.93 4.25
C THR A 92 -0.02 6.39 4.55
N ILE A 93 0.37 6.38 5.82
CA ILE A 93 1.74 6.64 6.27
C ILE A 93 2.41 5.31 6.58
N VAL A 94 3.57 5.07 5.98
CA VAL A 94 4.34 3.85 6.22
C VAL A 94 5.35 4.05 7.35
N GLU A 95 5.71 2.95 8.03
CA GLU A 95 6.70 2.93 9.11
C GLU A 95 7.99 2.25 8.63
N LYS A 96 9.03 2.30 9.48
CA LYS A 96 10.32 1.66 9.19
C LYS A 96 10.16 0.15 8.97
N GLU A 97 10.96 -0.39 8.06
CA GLU A 97 11.07 -1.83 7.78
C GLU A 97 9.80 -2.49 7.21
N TRP A 98 8.80 -1.72 6.78
CA TRP A 98 7.52 -2.26 6.30
C TRP A 98 7.68 -3.20 5.10
N ILE A 99 8.52 -2.87 4.11
CA ILE A 99 8.81 -3.78 2.97
C ILE A 99 9.57 -5.02 3.46
N SER A 100 10.56 -4.86 4.35
CA SER A 100 11.33 -5.99 4.89
C SER A 100 10.41 -6.98 5.62
N LYS A 101 9.44 -6.49 6.38
CA LYS A 101 8.45 -7.32 7.06
C LYS A 101 7.51 -8.06 6.11
N PHE A 102 7.16 -7.44 4.98
CA PHE A 102 6.43 -8.16 3.93
C PHE A 102 7.28 -9.27 3.32
N LEU A 103 8.54 -8.98 2.97
CA LEU A 103 9.45 -9.97 2.39
C LEU A 103 9.69 -11.15 3.34
N GLU A 104 9.90 -10.88 4.64
CA GLU A 104 9.96 -11.93 5.68
C GLU A 104 8.69 -12.80 5.66
N SER A 105 7.50 -12.16 5.70
CA SER A 105 6.22 -12.88 5.69
C SER A 105 6.01 -13.68 4.41
N TYR A 106 6.42 -13.15 3.27
CA TYR A 106 6.35 -13.84 1.98
C TYR A 106 7.26 -15.08 1.96
N ASN A 107 8.49 -14.96 2.45
CA ASN A 107 9.45 -16.08 2.52
C ASN A 107 8.96 -17.18 3.46
N ASP A 108 8.31 -16.81 4.58
CA ASP A 108 7.83 -17.77 5.57
C ASP A 108 6.53 -18.48 5.14
N HIS A 109 5.68 -17.81 4.36
CA HIS A 109 4.31 -18.28 4.09
C HIS A 109 4.01 -18.54 2.61
N GLY A 110 4.93 -18.17 1.71
CA GLY A 110 4.79 -18.35 0.26
C GLY A 110 3.84 -17.36 -0.40
N GLU A 111 3.38 -17.73 -1.59
CA GLU A 111 2.53 -16.88 -2.42
C GLU A 111 1.19 -16.52 -1.76
N GLY A 112 0.80 -15.26 -1.86
CA GLY A 112 -0.45 -14.76 -1.31
C GLY A 112 -0.59 -13.24 -1.35
N LEU A 113 -1.75 -12.76 -0.89
CA LEU A 113 -1.98 -11.35 -0.62
C LEU A 113 -1.73 -11.08 0.86
N PHE A 114 -0.85 -10.13 1.15
CA PHE A 114 -0.48 -9.76 2.51
C PHE A 114 -1.01 -8.37 2.83
N GLN A 115 -1.44 -8.19 4.07
CA GLN A 115 -1.85 -6.91 4.63
C GLN A 115 -1.15 -6.69 5.96
N PRO A 116 -0.53 -5.50 6.20
CA PRO A 116 -0.06 -5.15 7.52
C PRO A 116 -1.23 -4.85 8.46
N LYS A 117 -0.97 -4.85 9.77
CA LYS A 117 -1.88 -4.23 10.72
C LYS A 117 -1.90 -2.72 10.46
N LEU A 118 -3.08 -2.18 10.18
CA LEU A 118 -3.30 -0.76 9.95
C LEU A 118 -3.75 -0.10 11.26
N ILE A 119 -3.07 0.99 11.62
CA ILE A 119 -3.36 1.78 12.81
C ILE A 119 -4.11 3.05 12.38
N ASP A 120 -4.96 3.57 13.22
CA ASP A 120 -5.68 4.83 12.97
C ASP A 120 -4.69 6.01 12.94
N ALA A 121 -4.76 6.84 11.90
CA ALA A 121 -3.83 7.95 11.72
C ALA A 121 -3.99 9.08 12.76
N ASN A 122 -5.16 9.20 13.39
CA ASN A 122 -5.43 10.23 14.38
C ASN A 122 -5.17 9.73 15.82
N ASP A 123 -5.29 8.42 16.05
CA ASP A 123 -5.00 7.79 17.35
C ASP A 123 -4.19 6.51 17.13
N HIS A 124 -2.89 6.62 17.20
CA HIS A 124 -1.95 5.50 16.99
C HIS A 124 -2.09 4.37 18.04
N THR A 125 -2.97 4.51 19.02
CA THR A 125 -3.29 3.42 19.95
C THR A 125 -4.46 2.56 19.48
N ILE A 126 -5.15 2.94 18.41
CA ILE A 126 -6.35 2.30 17.89
C ILE A 126 -6.07 1.57 16.57
N ILE A 127 -6.57 0.36 16.46
CA ILE A 127 -6.46 -0.44 15.24
C ILE A 127 -7.53 -0.01 14.24
N ASN A 128 -7.11 0.32 13.01
CA ASN A 128 -8.01 0.51 11.88
C ASN A 128 -8.40 -0.84 11.26
N SER A 129 -7.42 -1.70 10.99
CA SER A 129 -7.65 -3.05 10.45
C SER A 129 -6.46 -3.97 10.72
N ALA A 130 -6.73 -5.18 11.18
CA ALA A 130 -5.76 -6.28 11.24
C ALA A 130 -6.13 -7.41 10.25
N GLY A 131 -6.58 -7.04 9.05
CA GLY A 131 -7.11 -7.93 8.03
C GLY A 131 -8.62 -8.01 8.06
N ASN A 132 -9.21 -8.59 7.00
CA ASN A 132 -10.65 -8.69 6.87
C ASN A 132 -11.09 -10.16 6.83
N LEU A 133 -12.25 -10.40 7.42
CA LEU A 133 -12.87 -11.72 7.49
C LEU A 133 -14.27 -11.69 6.88
N ILE A 134 -14.69 -12.84 6.35
CA ILE A 134 -16.04 -13.05 5.85
C ILE A 134 -16.63 -14.21 6.67
N ASN A 135 -17.82 -14.03 7.23
CA ASN A 135 -18.53 -15.10 7.93
C ASN A 135 -19.31 -16.01 6.95
N LEU A 136 -19.91 -17.07 7.48
CA LEU A 136 -20.67 -18.04 6.68
C LEU A 136 -21.91 -17.44 5.97
N PHE A 137 -22.36 -16.28 6.41
CA PHE A 137 -23.49 -15.56 5.80
C PHE A 137 -23.04 -14.52 4.76
N GLY A 138 -21.74 -14.49 4.41
CA GLY A 138 -21.18 -13.54 3.44
C GLY A 138 -20.97 -12.12 3.98
N GLN A 139 -21.12 -11.90 5.29
CA GLN A 139 -20.86 -10.59 5.88
C GLN A 139 -19.36 -10.39 6.10
N ALA A 140 -18.87 -9.25 5.64
CA ALA A 140 -17.46 -8.84 5.77
C ALA A 140 -17.27 -7.91 6.98
N PHE A 141 -16.16 -8.08 7.68
CA PHE A 141 -15.79 -7.19 8.80
C PHE A 141 -14.26 -7.09 8.93
N SER A 142 -13.81 -5.92 9.38
CA SER A 142 -12.38 -5.67 9.66
C SER A 142 -12.06 -6.14 11.07
N ARG A 143 -11.05 -7.01 11.17
CA ARG A 143 -10.53 -7.52 12.44
C ARG A 143 -9.88 -6.39 13.25
N GLY A 144 -10.22 -6.31 14.52
CA GLY A 144 -9.64 -5.35 15.46
C GLY A 144 -10.08 -3.90 15.27
N LYS A 145 -10.94 -3.57 14.31
CA LYS A 145 -11.37 -2.20 14.04
C LYS A 145 -11.93 -1.53 15.28
N GLY A 146 -11.36 -0.36 15.64
CA GLY A 146 -11.78 0.44 16.80
C GLY A 146 -11.28 -0.11 18.15
N GLN A 147 -10.54 -1.21 18.17
CA GLN A 147 -9.95 -1.75 19.40
C GLN A 147 -8.62 -1.06 19.69
N LYS A 148 -8.28 -0.96 20.98
CA LYS A 148 -6.95 -0.53 21.39
C LYS A 148 -5.91 -1.59 20.98
N ASP A 149 -4.79 -1.16 20.42
CA ASP A 149 -3.67 -2.05 20.10
C ASP A 149 -2.91 -2.41 21.39
N THR A 150 -3.01 -3.68 21.77
CA THR A 150 -2.27 -4.27 22.89
C THR A 150 -1.31 -5.37 22.43
N GLY A 151 -1.05 -5.44 21.12
CA GLY A 151 -0.25 -6.49 20.51
C GLY A 151 -1.03 -7.76 20.13
N GLN A 152 -2.36 -7.78 20.33
CA GLN A 152 -3.21 -8.96 20.12
C GLN A 152 -3.25 -9.45 18.65
N PHE A 153 -2.78 -8.62 17.70
CA PHE A 153 -2.70 -8.96 16.27
C PHE A 153 -1.27 -8.85 15.70
N ASN A 154 -0.25 -9.00 16.54
CA ASN A 154 1.14 -8.94 16.06
C ASN A 154 1.60 -10.22 15.37
N ASN A 155 0.93 -11.35 15.61
CA ASN A 155 1.27 -12.61 14.97
C ASN A 155 0.57 -12.75 13.61
N PHE A 156 1.27 -13.35 12.65
CA PHE A 156 0.69 -13.70 11.35
C PHE A 156 -0.57 -14.54 11.52
N GLN A 157 -1.60 -14.23 10.74
CA GLN A 157 -2.85 -14.99 10.68
C GLN A 157 -3.44 -14.91 9.27
N LYS A 158 -4.04 -16.02 8.84
CA LYS A 158 -4.80 -16.05 7.59
C LYS A 158 -6.07 -15.19 7.72
N ILE A 159 -6.34 -14.43 6.69
CA ILE A 159 -7.50 -13.56 6.55
C ILE A 159 -8.28 -13.91 5.29
N SER A 160 -9.52 -13.44 5.16
CA SER A 160 -10.34 -13.72 3.98
C SER A 160 -9.97 -12.84 2.79
N TYR A 161 -9.60 -11.58 3.03
CA TYR A 161 -9.17 -10.63 1.99
C TYR A 161 -8.39 -9.45 2.61
N THR A 162 -7.58 -8.79 1.80
CA THR A 162 -6.80 -7.61 2.19
C THR A 162 -7.63 -6.34 2.07
N SER A 163 -7.27 -5.30 2.84
CA SER A 163 -7.78 -3.93 2.64
C SER A 163 -7.10 -3.30 1.42
N GLY A 164 -7.83 -2.46 0.69
CA GLY A 164 -7.25 -1.65 -0.37
C GLY A 164 -6.22 -0.62 0.12
N ALA A 165 -6.19 -0.31 1.43
CA ALA A 165 -5.29 0.68 1.98
C ALA A 165 -3.81 0.28 1.88
N CYS A 166 -3.49 -1.01 2.09
CA CYS A 166 -2.15 -1.54 1.85
C CYS A 166 -2.25 -3.04 1.55
N THR A 167 -1.88 -3.42 0.35
CA THR A 167 -1.78 -4.83 -0.07
C THR A 167 -0.44 -5.08 -0.72
N PHE A 168 0.25 -6.12 -0.27
CA PHE A 168 1.50 -6.59 -0.84
C PHE A 168 1.31 -7.98 -1.45
N THR A 169 1.94 -8.24 -2.59
CA THR A 169 1.91 -9.54 -3.28
C THR A 169 3.11 -9.70 -4.23
N SER A 170 3.34 -10.90 -4.75
CA SER A 170 4.23 -11.06 -5.89
C SER A 170 3.53 -10.64 -7.20
N LYS A 171 4.32 -10.24 -8.18
CA LYS A 171 3.82 -9.89 -9.52
C LYS A 171 3.21 -11.09 -10.26
N LEU A 172 3.46 -12.31 -9.80
CA LEU A 172 2.91 -13.54 -10.39
C LEU A 172 1.41 -13.72 -10.13
N ILE A 173 0.86 -13.04 -9.11
CA ILE A 173 -0.55 -13.18 -8.70
C ILE A 173 -1.47 -12.12 -9.35
N VAL A 174 -0.93 -11.01 -9.85
CA VAL A 174 -1.70 -9.87 -10.38
C VAL A 174 -1.59 -9.69 -11.88
#